data_a6542d75bed2e9d5bf5a7d006d8bb02c
#
_entry.id   a6542d75bed2e9d5bf5a7d006d8bb02c
#
_cell.length_a   1.000
_cell.length_b   1.000
_cell.length_c   1.000
_cell.angle_alpha   90.00
_cell.angle_beta   90.00
_cell.angle_gamma   90.00
#
_symmetry.space_group_name_H-M   'P 1'
#
loop_
_entity.id
_entity.type
_entity.pdbx_description
1 polymer ?
#
loop_
_entity_poly.entity_id
_entity_poly.type
_entity_poly.pdbx_seq_one_letter_code
_entity_poly.pdbx_strand_id
1 'polypeptide(L)'
;GAPYVVQRGAAAIYTPAGKEQTRASIDYYRNNAQVIREGLTSAGLTCFGGVNAPYIWLKTPNGMGSWDFFDLLLDKANVATTPGAGFGPNGEGYIRLTAFGDAEATRQAVERIKTSL
;
A
#
# COMPACT_ATOMS: atom_id res chain seq x y z
N GLY A 1 -14.17 -22.67 -17.68
CA GLY A 1 -13.38 -21.56 -18.17
C GLY A 1 -14.02 -20.21 -17.85
N ALA A 2 -13.29 -19.16 -18.12
CA ALA A 2 -13.79 -17.79 -17.90
C ALA A 2 -14.96 -17.48 -18.87
N PRO A 3 -15.97 -16.71 -18.43
CA PRO A 3 -17.06 -16.28 -19.30
C PRO A 3 -16.56 -15.46 -20.47
N TYR A 4 -17.27 -15.54 -21.60
CA TYR A 4 -16.90 -14.83 -22.83
C TYR A 4 -16.69 -13.31 -22.62
N VAL A 5 -17.57 -12.67 -21.88
CA VAL A 5 -17.48 -11.23 -21.59
C VAL A 5 -16.18 -10.90 -20.87
N VAL A 6 -15.79 -11.73 -19.91
CA VAL A 6 -14.53 -11.57 -19.15
C VAL A 6 -13.33 -11.77 -20.08
N GLN A 7 -13.37 -12.77 -20.98
CA GLN A 7 -12.30 -13.00 -21.94
C GLN A 7 -12.13 -11.83 -22.91
N ARG A 8 -13.23 -11.25 -23.40
CA ARG A 8 -13.19 -10.07 -24.27
C ARG A 8 -12.64 -8.86 -23.52
N GLY A 9 -13.03 -8.66 -22.28
CA GLY A 9 -12.49 -7.60 -21.45
C GLY A 9 -11.00 -7.75 -21.20
N ALA A 10 -10.54 -8.96 -20.92
CA ALA A 10 -9.11 -9.24 -20.74
C ALA A 10 -8.31 -9.02 -22.02
N ALA A 11 -8.86 -9.43 -23.18
CA ALA A 11 -8.22 -9.21 -24.48
C ALA A 11 -8.08 -7.74 -24.82
N ALA A 12 -9.00 -6.89 -24.37
CA ALA A 12 -8.96 -5.44 -24.63
C ALA A 12 -7.73 -4.76 -24.05
N ILE A 13 -7.10 -5.34 -23.01
CA ILE A 13 -5.86 -4.82 -22.41
C ILE A 13 -4.73 -4.76 -23.43
N TYR A 14 -4.73 -5.66 -24.41
CA TYR A 14 -3.69 -5.74 -25.44
C TYR A 14 -3.91 -4.78 -26.60
N THR A 15 -5.01 -4.04 -26.64
CA THR A 15 -5.21 -2.96 -27.60
C THR A 15 -4.31 -1.77 -27.25
N PRO A 16 -3.99 -0.86 -28.21
CA PRO A 16 -3.22 0.35 -27.91
C PRO A 16 -3.85 1.19 -26.80
N ALA A 17 -5.16 1.39 -26.82
CA ALA A 17 -5.89 2.12 -25.79
C ALA A 17 -5.83 1.39 -24.43
N GLY A 18 -6.00 0.07 -24.44
CA GLY A 18 -5.92 -0.75 -23.23
C GLY A 18 -4.53 -0.75 -22.60
N LYS A 19 -3.47 -0.80 -23.40
CA LYS A 19 -2.08 -0.71 -22.92
C LYS A 19 -1.79 0.66 -22.31
N GLU A 20 -2.27 1.73 -22.92
CA GLU A 20 -2.10 3.08 -22.39
C GLU A 20 -2.83 3.25 -21.06
N GLN A 21 -4.06 2.79 -20.93
CA GLN A 21 -4.82 2.83 -19.68
C GLN A 21 -4.16 2.01 -18.58
N THR A 22 -3.65 0.83 -18.91
CA THR A 22 -2.92 -0.02 -17.96
C THR A 22 -1.65 0.67 -17.46
N ARG A 23 -0.89 1.29 -18.35
CA ARG A 23 0.31 2.04 -18.00
C ARG A 23 -0.02 3.22 -17.09
N ALA A 24 -1.07 3.98 -17.40
CA ALA A 24 -1.53 5.11 -16.58
C ALA A 24 -1.90 4.64 -15.16
N SER A 25 -2.59 3.50 -15.04
CA SER A 25 -2.94 2.93 -13.74
C SER A 25 -1.71 2.50 -12.95
N ILE A 26 -0.75 1.85 -13.61
CA ILE A 26 0.52 1.44 -12.97
C ILE A 26 1.28 2.67 -12.48
N ASP A 27 1.38 3.71 -13.28
CA ASP A 27 2.07 4.94 -12.89
C ASP A 27 1.39 5.64 -11.73
N TYR A 28 0.06 5.65 -11.71
CA TYR A 28 -0.73 6.21 -10.63
C TYR A 28 -0.42 5.50 -9.30
N TYR A 29 -0.45 4.18 -9.28
CA TYR A 29 -0.17 3.41 -8.07
C TYR A 29 1.30 3.44 -7.67
N ARG A 30 2.21 3.54 -8.63
CA ARG A 30 3.63 3.77 -8.35
C ARG A 30 3.85 5.09 -7.62
N ASN A 31 3.18 6.15 -8.07
CA ASN A 31 3.25 7.45 -7.41
C ASN A 31 2.73 7.38 -5.97
N ASN A 32 1.62 6.67 -5.75
CA ASN A 32 1.11 6.44 -4.40
C ASN A 32 2.12 5.71 -3.53
N ALA A 33 2.74 4.66 -4.05
CA ALA A 33 3.75 3.90 -3.32
C ALA A 33 4.97 4.76 -2.97
N GLN A 34 5.39 5.62 -3.88
CA GLN A 34 6.49 6.56 -3.66
C GLN A 34 6.15 7.56 -2.55
N VAL A 35 4.94 8.12 -2.57
CA VAL A 35 4.44 9.04 -1.53
C VAL A 35 4.48 8.37 -0.15
N ILE A 36 3.99 7.13 -0.07
CA ILE A 36 4.01 6.36 1.17
C ILE A 36 5.45 6.14 1.66
N ARG A 37 6.32 5.63 0.80
CA ARG A 37 7.71 5.33 1.17
C ARG A 37 8.47 6.57 1.60
N GLU A 38 8.43 7.63 0.81
CA GLU A 38 9.15 8.88 1.11
C GLU A 38 8.61 9.53 2.38
N GLY A 39 7.29 9.59 2.51
CA GLY A 39 6.67 10.21 3.68
C GLY A 39 7.01 9.48 4.97
N LEU A 40 6.87 8.16 4.98
CA LEU A 40 7.13 7.38 6.20
C LEU A 40 8.62 7.26 6.50
N THR A 41 9.47 7.17 5.48
CA THR A 41 10.93 7.19 5.66
C THR A 41 11.38 8.52 6.24
N SER A 42 10.82 9.65 5.79
CA SER A 42 11.13 10.97 6.34
C SER A 42 10.71 11.10 7.81
N ALA A 43 9.74 10.32 8.25
CA ALA A 43 9.31 10.26 9.65
C ALA A 43 10.16 9.31 10.51
N GLY A 44 11.22 8.73 9.96
CA GLY A 44 12.13 7.83 10.67
C GLY A 44 11.68 6.38 10.68
N LEU A 45 10.68 6.01 9.89
CA LEU A 45 10.21 4.64 9.79
C LEU A 45 10.93 3.87 8.68
N THR A 46 11.04 2.55 8.82
CA THR A 46 11.71 1.70 7.84
C THR A 46 10.68 1.01 6.96
N CYS A 47 10.77 1.25 5.65
CA CYS A 47 9.86 0.70 4.65
C CYS A 47 10.60 -0.26 3.72
N PHE A 48 9.89 -1.30 3.26
CA PHE A 48 10.37 -2.27 2.27
C PHE A 48 9.31 -2.44 1.19
N GLY A 49 9.74 -2.73 -0.04
CA GLY A 49 8.83 -2.92 -1.17
C GLY A 49 8.30 -1.62 -1.74
N GLY A 50 7.21 -1.72 -2.49
CA GLY A 50 6.58 -0.55 -3.12
C GLY A 50 7.26 -0.05 -4.38
N VAL A 51 8.21 -0.79 -4.94
CA VAL A 51 8.92 -0.44 -6.19
C VAL A 51 8.29 -1.17 -7.37
N ASN A 52 8.20 -2.51 -7.28
CA ASN A 52 7.66 -3.36 -8.35
C ASN A 52 6.27 -3.93 -8.02
N ALA A 53 5.79 -3.66 -6.84
CA ALA A 53 4.47 -4.10 -6.37
C ALA A 53 3.83 -2.97 -5.57
N PRO A 54 2.48 -2.92 -5.54
CA PRO A 54 1.75 -1.85 -4.85
C PRO A 54 1.65 -2.06 -3.33
N TYR A 55 2.48 -2.90 -2.77
CA TYR A 55 2.49 -3.21 -1.35
C TYR A 55 3.77 -2.74 -0.71
N ILE A 56 3.63 -2.06 0.42
CA ILE A 56 4.74 -1.57 1.22
C ILE A 56 4.69 -2.26 2.58
N TRP A 57 5.81 -2.83 3.00
CA TRP A 57 5.98 -3.36 4.33
C TRP A 57 6.63 -2.31 5.21
N LEU A 58 5.98 -1.99 6.30
CA LEU A 58 6.46 -1.01 7.28
C LEU A 58 6.84 -1.73 8.55
N LYS A 59 8.10 -1.57 8.96
CA LYS A 59 8.55 -2.10 10.25
C LYS A 59 7.91 -1.30 11.38
N THR A 60 7.37 -2.01 12.38
CA THR A 60 6.77 -1.36 13.54
C THR A 60 7.84 -0.60 14.34
N PRO A 61 7.51 0.60 14.85
CA PRO A 61 8.46 1.35 15.66
C PRO A 61 8.57 0.77 17.06
N ASN A 62 9.73 0.97 17.68
CA ASN A 62 9.96 0.66 19.11
C ASN A 62 9.69 -0.81 19.49
N GLY A 63 9.82 -1.73 18.56
CA GLY A 63 9.60 -3.16 18.83
C GLY A 63 8.15 -3.53 19.09
N MET A 64 7.20 -2.70 18.70
CA MET A 64 5.77 -3.00 18.85
C MET A 64 5.38 -4.26 18.09
N GLY A 65 4.40 -5.00 18.60
CA GLY A 65 3.77 -6.07 17.85
C GLY A 65 2.96 -5.52 16.69
N SER A 66 2.76 -6.34 15.64
CA SER A 66 2.04 -5.91 14.44
C SER A 66 0.59 -5.51 14.74
N TRP A 67 -0.11 -6.25 15.60
CA TRP A 67 -1.47 -5.93 16.01
C TRP A 67 -1.54 -4.66 16.86
N ASP A 68 -0.59 -4.43 17.74
CA ASP A 68 -0.54 -3.22 18.56
C ASP A 68 -0.35 -1.98 17.68
N PHE A 69 0.52 -2.07 16.68
CA PHE A 69 0.73 -0.95 15.76
C PHE A 69 -0.46 -0.76 14.82
N PHE A 70 -1.11 -1.83 14.40
CA PHE A 70 -2.37 -1.77 13.66
C PHE A 70 -3.43 -0.99 14.45
N ASP A 71 -3.62 -1.32 15.70
CA ASP A 71 -4.58 -0.66 16.57
C ASP A 71 -4.24 0.82 16.78
N LEU A 72 -2.96 1.14 16.95
CA LEU A 72 -2.49 2.51 17.09
C LEU A 72 -2.80 3.35 15.86
N LEU A 73 -2.52 2.83 14.67
CA LEU A 73 -2.78 3.55 13.42
C LEU A 73 -4.27 3.72 13.16
N LEU A 74 -5.07 2.72 13.49
CA LEU A 74 -6.52 2.81 13.35
C LEU A 74 -7.09 3.87 14.30
N ASP A 75 -6.64 3.86 15.55
CA ASP A 75 -7.16 4.75 16.60
C ASP A 75 -6.64 6.19 16.45
N LYS A 76 -5.33 6.37 16.22
CA LYS A 76 -4.70 7.69 16.21
C LYS A 76 -4.68 8.35 14.83
N ALA A 77 -4.46 7.58 13.78
CA ALA A 77 -4.35 8.09 12.42
C ALA A 77 -5.60 7.86 11.58
N ASN A 78 -6.55 7.06 12.07
CA ASN A 78 -7.71 6.62 11.30
C ASN A 78 -7.30 5.97 9.96
N VAL A 79 -6.26 5.13 10.02
CA VAL A 79 -5.72 4.41 8.87
C VAL A 79 -5.81 2.91 9.15
N ALA A 80 -6.52 2.20 8.28
CA ALA A 80 -6.62 0.74 8.33
C ALA A 80 -5.46 0.13 7.53
N THR A 81 -4.75 -0.78 8.15
CA THR A 81 -3.61 -1.49 7.55
C THR A 81 -3.81 -3.00 7.72
N THR A 82 -2.85 -3.79 7.30
CA THR A 82 -2.89 -5.24 7.54
C THR A 82 -1.71 -5.65 8.42
N PRO A 83 -1.97 -6.21 9.62
CA PRO A 83 -0.89 -6.69 10.49
C PRO A 83 -0.08 -7.79 9.81
N GLY A 84 1.24 -7.70 9.88
CA GLY A 84 2.12 -8.70 9.26
C GLY A 84 1.93 -10.10 9.83
N ALA A 85 1.60 -10.21 11.11
CA ALA A 85 1.32 -11.50 11.75
C ALA A 85 0.19 -12.29 11.05
N GLY A 86 -0.72 -11.61 10.35
CA GLY A 86 -1.75 -12.24 9.54
C GLY A 86 -1.22 -13.02 8.34
N PHE A 87 0.03 -12.78 7.95
CA PHE A 87 0.70 -13.50 6.85
C PHE A 87 1.67 -14.58 7.34
N GLY A 88 1.73 -14.82 8.63
CA GLY A 88 2.58 -15.83 9.23
C GLY A 88 3.58 -15.25 10.22
N PRO A 89 4.36 -16.12 10.92
CA PRO A 89 5.29 -15.69 11.98
C PRO A 89 6.35 -14.69 11.52
N ASN A 90 6.78 -14.80 10.26
CA ASN A 90 7.81 -13.93 9.70
C ASN A 90 7.29 -12.50 9.44
N GLY A 91 5.98 -12.30 9.45
CA GLY A 91 5.37 -10.98 9.32
C GLY A 91 5.26 -10.22 10.64
N GLU A 92 5.53 -10.88 11.77
CA GLU A 92 5.47 -10.20 13.06
C GLU A 92 6.49 -9.06 13.14
N GLY A 93 6.08 -7.93 13.68
CA GLY A 93 6.91 -6.71 13.70
C GLY A 93 6.80 -5.86 12.43
N TYR A 94 5.85 -6.18 11.55
CA TYR A 94 5.58 -5.43 10.31
C TYR A 94 4.09 -5.22 10.12
N ILE A 95 3.74 -4.17 9.39
CA ILE A 95 2.40 -4.00 8.81
C ILE A 95 2.53 -3.83 7.31
N ARG A 96 1.49 -4.23 6.58
CA ARG A 96 1.43 -4.07 5.13
C ARG A 96 0.50 -2.92 4.77
N LEU A 97 1.00 -2.00 3.96
CA LEU A 97 0.24 -0.91 3.37
C LEU A 97 0.03 -1.17 1.89
N THR A 98 -1.06 -0.67 1.35
CA THR A 98 -1.35 -0.78 -0.08
C THR A 98 -1.34 0.59 -0.75
N ALA A 99 -0.85 0.62 -1.99
CA ALA A 99 -0.87 1.81 -2.84
C ALA A 99 -2.11 1.87 -3.76
N PHE A 100 -3.03 0.93 -3.64
CA PHE A 100 -4.25 0.85 -4.47
C PHE A 100 -5.35 1.83 -4.02
N GLY A 101 -5.00 2.97 -3.53
CA GLY A 101 -5.97 3.95 -3.09
C GLY A 101 -6.00 5.21 -3.95
N ASP A 102 -6.86 6.13 -3.60
CA ASP A 102 -6.87 7.47 -4.16
C ASP A 102 -5.61 8.23 -3.74
N ALA A 103 -5.02 9.01 -4.65
CA ALA A 103 -3.76 9.72 -4.41
C ALA A 103 -3.86 10.73 -3.26
N GLU A 104 -4.95 11.50 -3.20
CA GLU A 104 -5.15 12.49 -2.15
C GLU A 104 -5.39 11.82 -0.79
N ALA A 105 -6.20 10.77 -0.77
CA ALA A 105 -6.44 9.99 0.45
C ALA A 105 -5.15 9.33 0.95
N THR A 106 -4.30 8.85 0.05
CA THR A 106 -3.00 8.28 0.38
C THR A 106 -2.09 9.34 1.02
N ARG A 107 -2.01 10.52 0.44
CA ARG A 107 -1.22 11.63 0.98
C ARG A 107 -1.70 12.03 2.37
N GLN A 108 -3.01 12.15 2.55
CA GLN A 108 -3.60 12.48 3.85
C GLN A 108 -3.32 11.40 4.90
N ALA A 109 -3.40 10.13 4.51
CA ALA A 109 -3.11 9.01 5.40
C ALA A 109 -1.65 9.04 5.87
N VAL A 110 -0.71 9.30 4.97
CA VAL A 110 0.72 9.42 5.30
C VAL A 110 0.94 10.56 6.31
N GLU A 111 0.33 11.72 6.10
CA GLU A 111 0.46 12.84 7.02
C GLU A 111 -0.13 12.52 8.40
N ARG A 112 -1.28 11.85 8.46
CA ARG A 112 -1.87 11.42 9.73
C ARG A 112 -0.98 10.43 10.48
N ILE A 113 -0.35 9.50 9.77
CA ILE A 113 0.60 8.56 10.38
C ILE A 113 1.78 9.32 10.96
N LYS A 114 2.37 10.24 10.21
CA LYS A 114 3.52 11.04 10.66
C LYS A 114 3.23 11.82 11.92
N THR A 115 2.04 12.41 12.01
CA THR A 115 1.64 13.21 13.18
C THR A 115 1.19 12.37 14.37
N SER A 116 0.96 11.07 14.19
CA SER A 116 0.50 10.16 15.24
C SER A 116 1.65 9.46 15.99
N LEU A 117 2.87 9.63 15.51
CA LEU A 117 4.05 8.94 16.06
C LEU A 117 4.96 9.87 16.86
#